data_8b3952100dbb794073d57511b9a8eccc
#
_entry.id   8b3952100dbb794073d57511b9a8eccc
#
_cell.length_a   1.000
_cell.length_b   1.000
_cell.length_c   1.000
_cell.angle_alpha   90.00
_cell.angle_beta   90.00
_cell.angle_gamma   90.00
#
_symmetry.space_group_name_H-M   'P 1'
#
loop_
_entity.id
_entity.type
_entity.pdbx_description
1 polymer ?
#
loop_
_entity_poly.entity_id
_entity_poly.type
_entity_poly.pdbx_seq_one_letter_code
_entity_poly.pdbx_strand_id
1 'polypeptide(L)'
;MFFFLIVPLFLALFYKPIAYLCGRFLNNKSKRENYFMKHISNFLRSKSWNVFLFLYLALPLFAQKEYKIDQVSVVNVGDGRLLFQELKTEKALKGEHRIIDGYHSAYVLASFKDGFYDGGYKEYVDNILITEGSYKEGRKDGLFKINSKFDGKLKEEKSYKEGKLDGTSKSYFTTGKVESERNFRMGKSTGSNCRTNLTVLCGKSIITRTGSR
;
A
#
# COMPACT_ATOMS: atom_id res chain seq x y z
N MET A 1 -23.04 5.57 6.01
CA MET A 1 -24.31 5.03 5.49
C MET A 1 -24.27 3.55 5.09
N PHE A 2 -23.12 2.90 5.11
CA PHE A 2 -22.97 1.45 4.81
C PHE A 2 -23.27 0.51 5.98
N PHE A 3 -23.31 1.02 7.21
CA PHE A 3 -23.49 0.21 8.42
C PHE A 3 -24.90 -0.40 8.57
N PHE A 4 -25.91 0.23 8.01
CA PHE A 4 -27.30 -0.26 8.12
C PHE A 4 -27.64 -1.41 7.17
N LEU A 5 -26.82 -1.69 6.16
CA LEU A 5 -27.08 -2.73 5.17
C LEU A 5 -26.37 -4.07 5.48
N ILE A 6 -25.30 -4.07 6.24
CA ILE A 6 -24.49 -5.28 6.50
C ILE A 6 -25.13 -6.14 7.59
N VAL A 7 -25.70 -5.55 8.62
CA VAL A 7 -26.37 -6.30 9.70
C VAL A 7 -27.61 -7.05 9.18
N PRO A 8 -28.50 -6.44 8.35
CA PRO A 8 -29.61 -7.18 7.76
C PRO A 8 -29.15 -8.24 6.75
N LEU A 9 -28.06 -8.01 6.01
CA LEU A 9 -27.52 -8.98 5.05
C LEU A 9 -26.93 -10.20 5.77
N PHE A 10 -26.22 -9.98 6.87
CA PHE A 10 -25.66 -11.05 7.70
C PHE A 10 -26.76 -11.86 8.40
N LEU A 11 -27.75 -11.18 8.94
CA LEU A 11 -28.95 -11.84 9.49
C LEU A 11 -29.73 -12.58 8.40
N ALA A 12 -29.82 -12.04 7.18
CA ALA A 12 -30.49 -12.71 6.06
C ALA A 12 -29.76 -13.96 5.55
N LEU A 13 -28.43 -13.94 5.54
CA LEU A 13 -27.62 -15.09 5.08
C LEU A 13 -27.62 -16.26 6.07
N PHE A 14 -27.65 -15.98 7.36
CA PHE A 14 -27.67 -17.03 8.39
C PHE A 14 -29.06 -17.35 8.93
N TYR A 15 -29.99 -16.40 8.88
CA TYR A 15 -31.35 -16.56 9.38
C TYR A 15 -32.26 -17.31 8.40
N LYS A 16 -32.17 -17.04 7.09
CA LYS A 16 -33.02 -17.71 6.08
C LYS A 16 -32.86 -19.24 6.04
N PRO A 17 -31.64 -19.83 6.04
CA PRO A 17 -31.52 -21.29 6.03
C PRO A 17 -32.02 -21.92 7.35
N ILE A 18 -31.81 -21.28 8.50
CA ILE A 18 -32.26 -21.78 9.79
C ILE A 18 -33.79 -21.68 9.92
N ALA A 19 -34.36 -20.55 9.46
CA ALA A 19 -35.82 -20.37 9.46
C ALA A 19 -36.53 -21.32 8.49
N TYR A 20 -35.89 -21.60 7.32
CA TYR A 20 -36.40 -22.56 6.34
C TYR A 20 -36.37 -23.99 6.85
N LEU A 21 -35.27 -24.41 7.47
CA LEU A 21 -35.17 -25.73 8.14
C LEU A 21 -36.13 -25.88 9.31
N CYS A 22 -36.27 -24.85 10.14
CA CYS A 22 -37.18 -24.87 11.26
C CYS A 22 -38.66 -24.88 10.84
N GLY A 23 -39.00 -24.17 9.73
CA GLY A 23 -40.36 -24.16 9.18
C GLY A 23 -40.80 -25.49 8.59
N ARG A 24 -39.88 -26.32 8.14
CA ARG A 24 -40.18 -27.61 7.52
C ARG A 24 -40.34 -28.75 8.53
N PHE A 25 -39.72 -28.64 9.72
CA PHE A 25 -39.67 -29.72 10.70
C PHE A 25 -40.56 -29.53 11.94
N LEU A 26 -41.01 -28.31 12.22
CA LEU A 26 -41.75 -28.04 13.47
C LEU A 26 -43.12 -27.38 13.19
N ASN A 27 -44.17 -28.13 13.36
CA ASN A 27 -45.54 -27.67 13.13
C ASN A 27 -46.09 -26.78 14.23
N ASN A 28 -45.42 -26.59 15.36
CA ASN A 28 -45.87 -25.82 16.52
C ASN A 28 -45.03 -24.57 16.76
N LYS A 29 -45.66 -23.40 16.77
CA LYS A 29 -45.05 -22.08 16.93
C LYS A 29 -44.22 -21.97 18.22
N SER A 30 -44.72 -22.47 19.33
CA SER A 30 -44.04 -22.44 20.64
C SER A 30 -42.75 -23.27 20.66
N LYS A 31 -42.74 -24.45 20.00
CA LYS A 31 -41.54 -25.29 19.87
C LYS A 31 -40.48 -24.64 18.98
N ARG A 32 -40.90 -23.90 17.97
CA ARG A 32 -39.97 -23.14 17.07
C ARG A 32 -39.25 -22.03 17.82
N GLU A 33 -39.97 -21.25 18.61
CA GLU A 33 -39.39 -20.16 19.39
C GLU A 33 -38.41 -20.69 20.45
N ASN A 34 -38.78 -21.74 21.16
CA ASN A 34 -37.90 -22.34 22.18
C ASN A 34 -36.64 -22.99 21.57
N TYR A 35 -36.76 -23.65 20.43
CA TYR A 35 -35.61 -24.23 19.72
C TYR A 35 -34.67 -23.13 19.22
N PHE A 36 -35.21 -22.08 18.64
CA PHE A 36 -34.50 -20.93 18.16
C PHE A 36 -33.76 -20.17 19.28
N MET A 37 -34.42 -19.89 20.39
CA MET A 37 -33.80 -19.24 21.55
C MET A 37 -32.71 -20.10 22.18
N LYS A 38 -32.89 -21.41 22.25
CA LYS A 38 -31.87 -22.32 22.77
C LYS A 38 -30.63 -22.37 21.85
N HIS A 39 -30.80 -22.37 20.52
CA HIS A 39 -29.70 -22.37 19.61
C HIS A 39 -28.96 -21.05 19.57
N ILE A 40 -29.64 -19.91 19.62
CA ILE A 40 -29.03 -18.58 19.77
C ILE A 40 -28.27 -18.49 21.09
N SER A 41 -28.81 -18.92 22.18
CA SER A 41 -28.14 -18.87 23.49
C SER A 41 -26.87 -19.73 23.50
N ASN A 42 -26.91 -20.90 22.87
CA ASN A 42 -25.74 -21.78 22.74
C ASN A 42 -24.67 -21.17 21.80
N PHE A 43 -25.09 -20.53 20.70
CA PHE A 43 -24.20 -19.86 19.78
C PHE A 43 -23.54 -18.64 20.44
N LEU A 44 -24.31 -17.81 21.17
CA LEU A 44 -23.80 -16.69 21.96
C LEU A 44 -22.85 -17.12 23.09
N ARG A 45 -23.03 -18.33 23.62
CA ARG A 45 -22.18 -18.91 24.66
C ARG A 45 -20.94 -19.61 24.12
N SER A 46 -20.89 -19.88 22.82
CA SER A 46 -19.76 -20.56 22.22
C SER A 46 -18.53 -19.65 22.19
N LYS A 47 -17.33 -20.25 22.38
CA LYS A 47 -16.04 -19.53 22.23
C LYS A 47 -15.90 -18.92 20.83
N SER A 48 -16.58 -19.45 19.83
CA SER A 48 -16.63 -18.95 18.46
C SER A 48 -17.25 -17.56 18.36
N TRP A 49 -18.26 -17.22 19.20
CA TRP A 49 -18.85 -15.89 19.22
C TRP A 49 -17.84 -14.79 19.60
N ASN A 50 -16.97 -15.08 20.56
CA ASN A 50 -15.92 -14.14 20.97
C ASN A 50 -14.95 -13.87 19.82
N VAL A 51 -14.63 -14.85 18.99
CA VAL A 51 -13.80 -14.66 17.80
C VAL A 51 -14.50 -13.79 16.76
N PHE A 52 -15.79 -14.03 16.50
CA PHE A 52 -16.58 -13.20 15.58
C PHE A 52 -16.78 -11.77 16.10
N LEU A 53 -17.02 -11.60 17.40
CA LEU A 53 -17.10 -10.29 18.02
C LEU A 53 -15.75 -9.55 17.94
N PHE A 54 -14.64 -10.26 18.16
CA PHE A 54 -13.29 -9.70 18.06
C PHE A 54 -12.95 -9.31 16.62
N LEU A 55 -13.31 -10.16 15.64
CA LEU A 55 -13.16 -9.84 14.21
C LEU A 55 -14.01 -8.62 13.82
N TYR A 56 -15.25 -8.57 14.29
CA TYR A 56 -16.18 -7.48 14.01
C TYR A 56 -15.72 -6.14 14.62
N LEU A 57 -15.16 -6.16 15.82
CA LEU A 57 -14.59 -4.99 16.49
C LEU A 57 -13.24 -4.57 15.87
N ALA A 58 -12.51 -5.50 15.28
CA ALA A 58 -11.24 -5.23 14.62
C ALA A 58 -11.40 -4.67 13.18
N LEU A 59 -12.51 -4.95 12.50
CA LEU A 59 -12.75 -4.47 11.12
C LEU A 59 -12.63 -2.95 10.95
N PRO A 60 -13.15 -2.08 11.84
CA PRO A 60 -13.00 -0.63 11.69
C PRO A 60 -11.58 -0.13 11.96
N LEU A 61 -10.72 -0.92 12.65
CA LEU A 61 -9.33 -0.55 12.92
C LEU A 61 -8.46 -0.61 11.66
N PHE A 62 -8.89 -1.35 10.64
CA PHE A 62 -8.20 -1.47 9.34
C PHE A 62 -8.86 -0.65 8.23
N ALA A 63 -9.85 0.19 8.54
CA ALA A 63 -10.47 1.07 7.56
C ALA A 63 -9.46 2.14 7.16
N GLN A 64 -8.82 1.95 6.01
CA GLN A 64 -7.98 2.96 5.38
C GLN A 64 -8.82 4.20 5.08
N LYS A 65 -8.46 5.35 5.65
CA LYS A 65 -9.17 6.61 5.41
C LYS A 65 -8.79 7.15 4.04
N GLU A 66 -9.79 7.51 3.24
CA GLU A 66 -9.60 8.11 1.94
C GLU A 66 -9.72 9.63 2.02
N TYR A 67 -8.83 10.33 1.34
CA TYR A 67 -8.87 11.77 1.14
C TYR A 67 -8.84 12.10 -0.34
N LYS A 68 -9.56 13.14 -0.74
CA LYS A 68 -9.34 13.78 -2.04
C LYS A 68 -8.19 14.76 -1.92
N ILE A 69 -7.50 15.02 -3.02
CA ILE A 69 -6.33 15.94 -3.03
C ILE A 69 -6.70 17.34 -2.55
N ASP A 70 -7.93 17.81 -2.80
CA ASP A 70 -8.47 19.08 -2.37
C ASP A 70 -8.77 19.19 -0.86
N GLN A 71 -8.72 18.04 -0.15
CA GLN A 71 -8.91 17.96 1.30
C GLN A 71 -7.60 17.93 2.09
N VAL A 72 -6.47 17.86 1.39
CA VAL A 72 -5.13 17.74 1.98
C VAL A 72 -4.30 18.96 1.64
N SER A 73 -3.76 19.62 2.66
CA SER A 73 -2.75 20.65 2.51
C SER A 73 -1.37 20.00 2.48
N VAL A 74 -0.54 20.39 1.52
CA VAL A 74 0.83 19.91 1.37
C VAL A 74 1.78 21.10 1.52
N VAL A 75 2.62 21.06 2.55
CA VAL A 75 3.55 22.13 2.88
C VAL A 75 4.99 21.64 2.74
N ASN A 76 5.82 22.36 2.00
CA ASN A 76 7.25 22.09 1.92
C ASN A 76 7.94 22.71 3.16
N VAL A 77 8.57 21.88 3.99
CA VAL A 77 9.24 22.32 5.24
C VAL A 77 10.68 22.80 5.02
N GLY A 78 11.11 23.01 3.77
CA GLY A 78 12.39 23.65 3.42
C GLY A 78 13.59 22.71 3.30
N ASP A 79 13.50 21.45 3.75
CA ASP A 79 14.56 20.45 3.63
C ASP A 79 14.25 19.35 2.58
N GLY A 80 13.28 19.64 1.69
CA GLY A 80 12.81 18.74 0.66
C GLY A 80 11.77 17.73 1.14
N ARG A 81 11.33 17.80 2.41
CA ARG A 81 10.23 17.00 2.93
C ARG A 81 8.90 17.73 2.74
N LEU A 82 7.87 16.95 2.51
CA LEU A 82 6.50 17.42 2.37
C LEU A 82 5.70 17.03 3.61
N LEU A 83 5.08 18.01 4.25
CA LEU A 83 4.17 17.83 5.37
C LEU A 83 2.73 17.79 4.84
N PHE A 84 2.01 16.74 5.17
CA PHE A 84 0.62 16.51 4.76
C PHE A 84 -0.32 16.73 5.94
N GLN A 85 -1.30 17.58 5.76
CA GLN A 85 -2.27 17.93 6.78
C GLN A 85 -3.68 17.93 6.20
N GLU A 86 -4.67 17.58 7.00
CA GLU A 86 -6.07 17.72 6.63
C GLU A 86 -6.42 19.21 6.53
N LEU A 87 -6.89 19.68 5.37
CA LEU A 87 -7.10 21.11 5.09
C LEU A 87 -8.06 21.80 6.08
N LYS A 88 -9.09 21.09 6.56
CA LYS A 88 -10.11 21.68 7.45
C LYS A 88 -9.67 21.79 8.91
N THR A 89 -8.87 20.86 9.37
CA THR A 89 -8.53 20.73 10.80
C THR A 89 -7.07 21.05 11.08
N GLU A 90 -6.26 21.25 10.02
CA GLU A 90 -4.80 21.44 10.08
C GLU A 90 -4.06 20.31 10.82
N LYS A 91 -4.75 19.18 11.03
CA LYS A 91 -4.14 18.03 11.69
C LYS A 91 -3.23 17.28 10.73
N ALA A 92 -2.01 16.99 11.19
CA ALA A 92 -1.06 16.15 10.48
C ALA A 92 -1.65 14.76 10.21
N LEU A 93 -1.47 14.24 8.99
CA LEU A 93 -1.91 12.90 8.62
C LEU A 93 -1.13 11.85 9.41
N LYS A 94 -1.80 10.75 9.81
CA LYS A 94 -1.21 9.68 10.60
C LYS A 94 -1.85 8.34 10.27
N GLY A 95 -1.01 7.33 10.06
CA GLY A 95 -1.46 6.00 9.64
C GLY A 95 -1.54 5.86 8.13
N GLU A 96 -2.19 4.81 7.64
CA GLU A 96 -2.31 4.53 6.21
C GLU A 96 -3.50 5.26 5.61
N HIS A 97 -3.25 5.97 4.52
CA HIS A 97 -4.26 6.75 3.81
C HIS A 97 -4.16 6.53 2.30
N ARG A 98 -5.30 6.65 1.66
CA ARG A 98 -5.44 6.77 0.21
C ARG A 98 -5.73 8.22 -0.13
N ILE A 99 -4.85 8.84 -0.90
CA ILE A 99 -5.05 10.22 -1.41
C ILE A 99 -5.40 10.10 -2.89
N ILE A 100 -6.58 10.60 -3.27
CA ILE A 100 -7.11 10.47 -4.63
C ILE A 100 -6.98 11.82 -5.34
N ASP A 101 -6.29 11.84 -6.46
CA ASP A 101 -6.30 12.92 -7.43
C ASP A 101 -7.30 12.59 -8.55
N GLY A 102 -8.51 13.10 -8.42
CA GLY A 102 -9.58 12.84 -9.39
C GLY A 102 -9.35 13.52 -10.74
N TYR A 103 -8.49 14.52 -10.83
CA TYR A 103 -8.21 15.22 -12.08
C TYR A 103 -7.28 14.42 -13.01
N HIS A 104 -6.38 13.63 -12.44
CA HIS A 104 -5.39 12.86 -13.20
C HIS A 104 -5.63 11.35 -13.14
N SER A 105 -6.81 10.90 -12.69
CA SER A 105 -7.11 9.47 -12.49
C SER A 105 -6.03 8.75 -11.68
N ALA A 106 -5.44 9.47 -10.72
CA ALA A 106 -4.31 9.02 -9.93
C ALA A 106 -4.68 8.87 -8.46
N TYR A 107 -4.02 7.97 -7.76
CA TYR A 107 -4.10 7.89 -6.30
C TYR A 107 -2.80 7.36 -5.70
N VAL A 108 -2.56 7.76 -4.47
CA VAL A 108 -1.42 7.33 -3.67
C VAL A 108 -1.93 6.57 -2.45
N LEU A 109 -1.36 5.39 -2.21
CA LEU A 109 -1.49 4.66 -0.96
C LEU A 109 -0.20 4.87 -0.19
N ALA A 110 -0.27 5.51 0.97
CA ALA A 110 0.92 5.80 1.74
C ALA A 110 0.66 5.76 3.25
N SER A 111 1.71 5.41 3.99
CA SER A 111 1.74 5.49 5.44
C SER A 111 2.33 6.83 5.86
N PHE A 112 1.72 7.44 6.88
CA PHE A 112 2.09 8.75 7.42
C PHE A 112 2.39 8.67 8.91
N LYS A 113 3.39 9.43 9.34
CA LYS A 113 3.69 9.70 10.73
C LYS A 113 3.95 11.19 10.89
N ASP A 114 3.16 11.82 11.77
CA ASP A 114 3.26 13.25 12.06
C ASP A 114 3.23 14.13 10.79
N GLY A 115 2.43 13.72 9.79
CA GLY A 115 2.25 14.41 8.52
C GLY A 115 3.31 14.09 7.47
N PHE A 116 4.35 13.35 7.78
CA PHE A 116 5.36 12.93 6.80
C PHE A 116 5.08 11.52 6.30
N TYR A 117 5.48 11.23 5.07
CA TYR A 117 5.55 9.85 4.61
C TYR A 117 6.46 9.03 5.52
N ASP A 118 5.96 7.93 6.07
CA ASP A 118 6.73 7.02 6.92
C ASP A 118 6.18 5.59 6.75
N GLY A 119 6.93 4.75 6.06
CA GLY A 119 6.51 3.41 5.70
C GLY A 119 6.25 3.22 4.20
N GLY A 120 5.30 2.34 3.86
CA GLY A 120 4.99 1.97 2.49
C GLY A 120 4.42 3.12 1.66
N TYR A 121 4.79 3.15 0.38
CA TYR A 121 4.32 4.10 -0.62
C TYR A 121 4.03 3.38 -1.95
N LYS A 122 2.82 3.60 -2.49
CA LYS A 122 2.42 3.13 -3.80
C LYS A 122 1.63 4.21 -4.52
N GLU A 123 2.02 4.48 -5.75
CA GLU A 123 1.37 5.45 -6.62
C GLU A 123 0.77 4.75 -7.83
N TYR A 124 -0.47 5.08 -8.13
CA TYR A 124 -1.23 4.52 -9.24
C TYR A 124 -1.73 5.63 -10.15
N VAL A 125 -1.68 5.38 -11.44
CA VAL A 125 -2.29 6.22 -12.48
C VAL A 125 -3.08 5.29 -13.39
N ASP A 126 -4.35 5.62 -13.68
CA ASP A 126 -5.26 4.78 -14.44
C ASP A 126 -5.33 3.32 -13.94
N ASN A 127 -5.26 3.13 -12.60
CA ASN A 127 -5.17 1.83 -11.93
C ASN A 127 -3.89 1.02 -12.22
N ILE A 128 -2.91 1.58 -12.91
CA ILE A 128 -1.59 0.97 -13.13
C ILE A 128 -0.66 1.43 -12.00
N LEU A 129 0.01 0.49 -11.34
CA LEU A 129 1.04 0.80 -10.34
C LEU A 129 2.25 1.42 -11.04
N ILE A 130 2.52 2.70 -10.74
CA ILE A 130 3.62 3.44 -11.36
C ILE A 130 4.86 3.45 -10.47
N THR A 131 4.67 3.69 -9.18
CA THR A 131 5.77 3.77 -8.24
C THR A 131 5.46 2.95 -6.98
N GLU A 132 6.41 2.16 -6.53
CA GLU A 132 6.38 1.46 -5.26
C GLU A 132 7.69 1.65 -4.51
N GLY A 133 7.62 1.92 -3.21
CA GLY A 133 8.81 2.08 -2.38
C GLY A 133 8.46 2.30 -0.92
N SER A 134 9.43 2.79 -0.17
CA SER A 134 9.25 3.14 1.24
C SER A 134 9.88 4.49 1.55
N TYR A 135 9.30 5.14 2.55
CA TYR A 135 9.80 6.39 3.10
C TYR A 135 10.09 6.24 4.59
N LYS A 136 11.03 7.02 5.08
CA LYS A 136 11.33 7.18 6.49
C LYS A 136 11.43 8.67 6.80
N GLU A 137 10.61 9.14 7.73
CA GLU A 137 10.58 10.55 8.15
C GLU A 137 10.50 11.55 6.97
N GLY A 138 9.66 11.24 5.95
CA GLY A 138 9.47 12.06 4.75
C GLY A 138 10.55 11.92 3.68
N ARG A 139 11.53 11.04 3.84
CA ARG A 139 12.63 10.81 2.90
C ARG A 139 12.54 9.42 2.30
N LYS A 140 12.87 9.28 1.02
CA LYS A 140 12.95 7.96 0.37
C LYS A 140 13.99 7.10 1.09
N ASP A 141 13.60 5.89 1.48
CA ASP A 141 14.46 4.93 2.17
C ASP A 141 14.12 3.51 1.72
N GLY A 142 15.10 2.79 1.17
CA GLY A 142 14.93 1.46 0.60
C GLY A 142 14.83 1.44 -0.93
N LEU A 143 14.32 0.33 -1.46
CA LEU A 143 14.20 0.10 -2.91
C LEU A 143 12.93 0.74 -3.45
N PHE A 144 13.09 1.58 -4.46
CA PHE A 144 12.00 2.13 -5.26
C PHE A 144 11.95 1.43 -6.61
N LYS A 145 10.76 0.97 -6.98
CA LYS A 145 10.44 0.43 -8.30
C LYS A 145 9.57 1.41 -9.04
N ILE A 146 9.94 1.68 -10.28
CA ILE A 146 9.21 2.59 -11.16
C ILE A 146 8.80 1.79 -12.39
N ASN A 147 7.50 1.73 -12.64
CA ASN A 147 6.91 1.02 -13.74
C ASN A 147 6.53 1.97 -14.88
N SER A 148 6.38 1.43 -16.05
CA SER A 148 5.88 2.12 -17.23
C SER A 148 4.38 2.39 -17.07
N LYS A 149 3.95 3.62 -17.32
CA LYS A 149 2.53 4.01 -17.30
C LYS A 149 1.70 3.42 -18.44
N PHE A 150 2.34 2.84 -19.46
CA PHE A 150 1.65 2.31 -20.63
C PHE A 150 1.31 0.83 -20.49
N ASP A 151 2.21 0.04 -19.91
CA ASP A 151 2.07 -1.41 -19.83
C ASP A 151 2.34 -1.98 -18.43
N GLY A 152 2.59 -1.13 -17.44
CA GLY A 152 2.82 -1.53 -16.05
C GLY A 152 4.13 -2.29 -15.80
N LYS A 153 4.96 -2.47 -16.85
CA LYS A 153 6.23 -3.20 -16.70
C LYS A 153 7.27 -2.40 -15.97
N LEU A 154 8.13 -3.10 -15.24
CA LEU A 154 9.24 -2.51 -14.52
C LEU A 154 10.20 -1.80 -15.47
N LYS A 155 10.42 -0.50 -15.23
CA LYS A 155 11.29 0.38 -16.01
C LYS A 155 12.56 0.71 -15.27
N GLU A 156 12.48 0.98 -13.97
CA GLU A 156 13.64 1.38 -13.18
C GLU A 156 13.53 0.81 -11.75
N GLU A 157 14.67 0.47 -11.18
CA GLU A 157 14.86 0.21 -9.76
C GLU A 157 15.94 1.13 -9.21
N LYS A 158 15.67 1.75 -8.06
CA LYS A 158 16.60 2.69 -7.43
C LYS A 158 16.63 2.48 -5.93
N SER A 159 17.82 2.28 -5.38
CA SER A 159 18.01 2.19 -3.94
C SER A 159 18.30 3.55 -3.35
N TYR A 160 17.59 3.89 -2.27
CA TYR A 160 17.70 5.16 -1.56
C TYR A 160 18.02 4.94 -0.08
N LYS A 161 18.77 5.87 0.49
CA LYS A 161 18.99 6.00 1.92
C LYS A 161 18.91 7.46 2.31
N GLU A 162 18.05 7.79 3.27
CA GLU A 162 17.85 9.17 3.74
C GLU A 162 17.61 10.18 2.59
N GLY A 163 16.84 9.78 1.57
CA GLY A 163 16.49 10.59 0.40
C GLY A 163 17.57 10.66 -0.70
N LYS A 164 18.75 10.08 -0.50
CA LYS A 164 19.83 10.05 -1.48
C LYS A 164 19.95 8.69 -2.12
N LEU A 165 20.35 8.65 -3.41
CA LEU A 165 20.67 7.38 -4.08
C LEU A 165 21.83 6.72 -3.33
N ASP A 166 21.61 5.49 -2.83
CA ASP A 166 22.60 4.69 -2.13
C ASP A 166 22.36 3.22 -2.43
N GLY A 167 23.34 2.58 -3.07
CA GLY A 167 23.20 1.23 -3.61
C GLY A 167 23.02 1.22 -5.12
N THR A 168 22.34 0.22 -5.66
CA THR A 168 22.21 -0.05 -7.08
C THR A 168 21.01 0.69 -7.68
N SER A 169 21.22 1.25 -8.86
CA SER A 169 20.17 1.77 -9.74
C SER A 169 20.22 1.00 -11.06
N LYS A 170 19.08 0.42 -11.46
CA LYS A 170 18.93 -0.34 -12.70
C LYS A 170 17.87 0.29 -13.58
N SER A 171 18.09 0.28 -14.90
CA SER A 171 17.05 0.50 -15.89
C SER A 171 16.84 -0.76 -16.72
N TYR A 172 15.61 -0.90 -17.23
CA TYR A 172 15.18 -2.09 -17.97
C TYR A 172 14.60 -1.72 -19.32
N PHE A 173 14.89 -2.54 -20.33
CA PHE A 173 14.19 -2.50 -21.60
C PHE A 173 12.74 -2.99 -21.44
N THR A 174 11.89 -2.66 -22.40
CA THR A 174 10.49 -3.17 -22.47
C THR A 174 10.42 -4.71 -22.51
N THR A 175 11.53 -5.37 -22.90
CA THR A 175 11.69 -6.83 -22.88
C THR A 175 11.94 -7.40 -21.47
N GLY A 176 12.13 -6.54 -20.45
CA GLY A 176 12.50 -6.93 -19.09
C GLY A 176 13.98 -7.20 -18.86
N LYS A 177 14.81 -7.09 -19.90
CA LYS A 177 16.26 -7.22 -19.76
C LYS A 177 16.86 -5.94 -19.18
N VAL A 178 17.91 -6.06 -18.37
CA VAL A 178 18.63 -4.91 -17.82
C VAL A 178 19.26 -4.11 -18.96
N GLU A 179 18.95 -2.83 -19.05
CA GLU A 179 19.52 -1.88 -19.97
C GLU A 179 20.81 -1.26 -19.42
N SER A 180 20.74 -0.80 -18.16
CA SER A 180 21.90 -0.24 -17.48
C SER A 180 21.87 -0.51 -15.98
N GLU A 181 23.07 -0.60 -15.40
CA GLU A 181 23.25 -0.74 -13.96
C GLU A 181 24.34 0.23 -13.49
N ARG A 182 24.05 0.95 -12.40
CA ARG A 182 24.96 1.92 -11.78
C ARG A 182 24.90 1.79 -10.28
N ASN A 183 26.05 1.98 -9.62
CA ASN A 183 26.15 2.02 -8.19
C ASN A 183 26.36 3.44 -7.68
N PHE A 184 25.66 3.74 -6.58
CA PHE A 184 25.69 5.05 -5.94
C PHE A 184 26.05 4.89 -4.45
N ARG A 185 26.69 5.91 -3.92
CA ARG A 185 26.92 6.07 -2.48
C ARG A 185 26.66 7.53 -2.09
N MET A 186 25.69 7.74 -1.20
CA MET A 186 25.28 9.08 -0.75
C MET A 186 25.02 10.07 -1.89
N GLY A 187 24.37 9.61 -2.96
CA GLY A 187 24.03 10.40 -4.14
C GLY A 187 25.12 10.52 -5.20
N LYS A 188 26.34 10.02 -4.94
CA LYS A 188 27.46 10.06 -5.90
C LYS A 188 27.61 8.70 -6.58
N SER A 189 27.80 8.67 -7.91
CA SER A 189 28.10 7.46 -8.66
C SER A 189 29.46 6.92 -8.26
N THR A 190 29.54 5.62 -7.91
CA THR A 190 30.77 4.99 -7.40
C THR A 190 31.36 3.95 -8.34
N GLY A 191 30.76 3.74 -9.52
CA GLY A 191 31.20 2.66 -10.40
C GLY A 191 30.98 2.89 -11.88
N SER A 192 31.58 2.02 -12.68
CA SER A 192 31.45 1.97 -14.12
C SER A 192 30.01 1.72 -14.56
N ASN A 193 29.54 2.53 -15.51
CA ASN A 193 28.24 2.33 -16.17
C ASN A 193 28.31 1.05 -17.01
N CYS A 194 27.63 -0.01 -16.63
CA CYS A 194 27.45 -1.16 -17.53
C CYS A 194 26.19 -0.91 -18.37
N ARG A 195 26.38 -0.69 -19.68
CA ARG A 195 25.33 -0.76 -20.70
C ARG A 195 25.42 -2.11 -21.39
N THR A 196 24.36 -2.87 -21.44
CA THR A 196 24.32 -4.22 -21.99
C THR A 196 24.27 -4.29 -23.51
N ASN A 197 24.39 -3.15 -24.23
CA ASN A 197 24.29 -3.13 -25.70
C ASN A 197 25.61 -3.24 -26.48
N LEU A 198 26.73 -3.40 -25.79
CA LEU A 198 28.01 -3.79 -26.46
C LEU A 198 28.71 -4.79 -25.54
N THR A 199 29.27 -5.82 -26.16
CA THR A 199 30.18 -6.80 -25.58
C THR A 199 31.41 -6.08 -25.00
N VAL A 200 31.26 -5.36 -23.93
CA VAL A 200 32.36 -4.80 -23.17
C VAL A 200 32.27 -5.45 -21.78
N LEU A 201 33.23 -6.32 -21.56
CA LEU A 201 33.58 -6.87 -20.28
C LEU A 201 33.54 -5.76 -19.22
N CYS A 202 32.61 -5.90 -18.25
CA CYS A 202 32.61 -5.11 -17.02
C CYS A 202 33.88 -5.52 -16.24
N GLY A 203 35.03 -5.08 -16.68
CA GLY A 203 36.32 -5.43 -16.13
C GLY A 203 36.98 -4.22 -15.50
N LYS A 204 37.50 -4.44 -14.30
CA LYS A 204 38.38 -3.56 -13.54
C LYS A 204 39.17 -2.63 -14.45
N SER A 205 39.02 -1.31 -14.28
CA SER A 205 39.89 -0.32 -14.87
C SER A 205 41.32 -0.59 -14.36
N ILE A 206 42.12 -1.25 -15.21
CA ILE A 206 43.57 -1.28 -15.03
C ILE A 206 44.05 0.14 -15.32
N ILE A 207 44.40 0.86 -14.27
CA ILE A 207 45.15 2.12 -14.40
C ILE A 207 46.57 1.72 -14.85
N THR A 208 46.80 1.65 -16.14
CA THR A 208 48.16 1.67 -16.67
C THR A 208 48.67 3.10 -16.57
N ARG A 209 49.42 3.39 -15.53
CA ARG A 209 50.30 4.54 -15.51
C ARG A 209 51.38 4.31 -16.60
N THR A 210 51.20 4.86 -17.79
CA THR A 210 52.30 5.06 -18.70
C THR A 210 53.10 6.24 -18.18
N GLY A 211 54.22 5.94 -17.56
CA GLY A 211 55.23 6.92 -17.26
C GLY A 211 55.87 7.33 -18.59
N SER A 212 55.75 8.61 -18.94
CA SER A 212 56.59 9.23 -19.96
C SER A 212 57.88 9.75 -19.29
N ARG A 213 58.98 9.27 -19.77
CA ARG A 213 60.28 9.96 -19.66
C ARG A 213 60.34 11.10 -20.67
#